data_5f01f57a7dc74afaa1c8cb56d6beef0c
#
_entry.id   5f01f57a7dc74afaa1c8cb56d6beef0c
#
_cell.length_a   1.000
_cell.length_b   1.000
_cell.length_c   1.000
_cell.angle_alpha   90.00
_cell.angle_beta   90.00
_cell.angle_gamma   90.00
#
_symmetry.space_group_name_H-M   'P 1'
#
loop_
_entity.id
_entity.type
_entity.pdbx_description
1 polymer ?
#
loop_
_entity_poly.entity_id
_entity_poly.type
_entity_poly.pdbx_seq_one_letter_code
_entity_poly.pdbx_strand_id
1 'polypeptide(L)'
;MQDKFDFKYELLHVCKQSGARRGRLHTPHGVIETPCYMPVGTQATVKAMLPRDVKEVGSMIILSNTYHLFERPGHELIKEAGGLHEFMRWDKPILTDSGGFQVFSLASANKIKEDGVEFRSLLDGRKHFFTPELVMEIEEALGADIAMAFDECAPYPSDREYTIAAMERTHRWVVRCKKAHTRPDQALFGIVQGGMFADLRIESAKFLASLDLPGYGIGGLSVGEPKEMMYDMLEQMMPYMPANKPRYLMGVGSPDCLVEGAVRGIDMFDCVLQTRIARNGLALTGSGKKMLRNASFEHDFTPIEEGCDCYACKNGFTRAYIRHLVKCKEILAAQLITTHNLRFSLRLMEQIREAIEQDMLLDFREELKAKGTFD
;
A
#
# COMPACT_ATOMS: atom_id res chain seq x y z
N MET A 1 32.01 6.99 5.22
CA MET A 1 30.60 7.30 5.52
C MET A 1 29.93 7.39 4.15
N GLN A 2 28.90 6.57 3.91
CA GLN A 2 28.06 6.79 2.72
C GLN A 2 27.31 8.11 2.94
N ASP A 3 27.28 8.97 1.92
CA ASP A 3 26.51 10.21 1.97
C ASP A 3 25.03 9.86 2.13
N LYS A 4 24.33 10.61 3.00
CA LYS A 4 22.90 10.42 3.24
C LYS A 4 22.13 10.76 1.96
N PHE A 5 21.29 9.85 1.49
CA PHE A 5 20.43 10.10 0.33
C PHE A 5 19.38 11.19 0.65
N ASP A 6 19.18 12.11 -0.27
CA ASP A 6 18.17 13.16 -0.14
C ASP A 6 16.82 12.67 -0.68
N PHE A 7 15.96 12.20 0.22
CA PHE A 7 14.59 11.79 -0.10
C PHE A 7 13.72 13.03 -0.33
N LYS A 8 13.78 13.56 -1.53
CA LYS A 8 13.03 14.75 -1.93
C LYS A 8 11.66 14.38 -2.47
N TYR A 9 10.61 15.05 -1.97
CA TYR A 9 9.29 15.07 -2.59
C TYR A 9 9.10 16.40 -3.33
N GLU A 10 8.87 16.32 -4.63
CA GLU A 10 8.61 17.48 -5.50
C GLU A 10 7.11 17.56 -5.77
N LEU A 11 6.45 18.57 -5.22
CA LEU A 11 5.05 18.88 -5.56
C LEU A 11 5.06 19.67 -6.88
N LEU A 12 4.54 19.04 -7.95
CA LEU A 12 4.56 19.59 -9.31
C LEU A 12 3.29 20.39 -9.62
N HIS A 13 2.11 19.88 -9.16
CA HIS A 13 0.82 20.51 -9.41
C HIS A 13 -0.18 20.15 -8.31
N VAL A 14 -1.12 21.06 -8.04
CA VAL A 14 -2.29 20.82 -7.19
C VAL A 14 -3.54 21.11 -8.03
N CYS A 15 -4.41 20.12 -8.17
CA CYS A 15 -5.63 20.22 -8.94
C CYS A 15 -6.56 21.32 -8.41
N LYS A 16 -6.99 22.25 -9.27
CA LYS A 16 -7.87 23.36 -8.89
C LYS A 16 -9.28 22.93 -8.49
N GLN A 17 -9.74 21.77 -8.97
CA GLN A 17 -11.05 21.24 -8.57
C GLN A 17 -11.04 20.56 -7.21
N SER A 18 -9.88 20.17 -6.69
CA SER A 18 -9.77 19.35 -5.48
C SER A 18 -8.45 19.60 -4.75
N GLY A 19 -8.19 18.85 -3.66
CA GLY A 19 -6.90 18.85 -2.96
C GLY A 19 -5.86 17.88 -3.55
N ALA A 20 -6.16 17.27 -4.69
CA ALA A 20 -5.32 16.26 -5.32
C ALA A 20 -3.98 16.83 -5.75
N ARG A 21 -2.93 16.04 -5.59
CA ARG A 21 -1.55 16.45 -5.75
C ARG A 21 -0.85 15.61 -6.81
N ARG A 22 -0.14 16.24 -7.71
CA ARG A 22 0.79 15.61 -8.64
C ARG A 22 2.22 15.87 -8.15
N GLY A 23 3.00 14.82 -7.95
CA GLY A 23 4.35 14.99 -7.43
C GLY A 23 5.31 13.89 -7.86
N ARG A 24 6.55 13.98 -7.37
CA ARG A 24 7.63 13.00 -7.53
C ARG A 24 8.33 12.76 -6.21
N LEU A 25 8.51 11.49 -5.87
CA LEU A 25 9.34 11.10 -4.73
C LEU A 25 10.63 10.47 -5.25
N HIS A 26 11.77 11.04 -4.88
CA HIS A 26 13.09 10.54 -5.22
C HIS A 26 13.55 9.52 -4.19
N THR A 27 13.99 8.34 -4.66
CA THR A 27 14.55 7.26 -3.83
C THR A 27 15.83 6.72 -4.45
N PRO A 28 16.65 5.96 -3.72
CA PRO A 28 17.90 5.39 -4.24
C PRO A 28 17.70 4.51 -5.48
N HIS A 29 16.57 3.79 -5.59
CA HIS A 29 16.28 2.90 -6.71
C HIS A 29 15.36 3.50 -7.78
N GLY A 30 15.15 4.81 -7.77
CA GLY A 30 14.41 5.51 -8.81
C GLY A 30 13.41 6.55 -8.31
N VAL A 31 12.72 7.16 -9.27
CA VAL A 31 11.71 8.19 -9.02
C VAL A 31 10.32 7.58 -9.08
N ILE A 32 9.48 7.93 -8.11
CA ILE A 32 8.10 7.50 -8.02
C ILE A 32 7.21 8.67 -8.42
N GLU A 33 6.46 8.53 -9.50
CA GLU A 33 5.44 9.48 -9.93
C GLU A 33 4.18 9.32 -9.06
N THR A 34 3.73 10.37 -8.41
CA THR A 34 2.56 10.34 -7.52
C THR A 34 1.38 11.12 -8.08
N PRO A 35 0.12 10.71 -7.79
CA PRO A 35 -0.26 9.55 -6.97
C PRO A 35 0.12 8.22 -7.60
N CYS A 36 0.42 7.21 -6.75
CA CYS A 36 0.81 5.88 -7.20
C CYS A 36 0.15 4.77 -6.38
N TYR A 37 0.04 3.60 -6.99
CA TYR A 37 -0.39 2.37 -6.34
C TYR A 37 0.79 1.38 -6.26
N MET A 38 0.96 0.75 -5.12
CA MET A 38 2.03 -0.21 -4.84
C MET A 38 1.47 -1.64 -4.83
N PRO A 39 1.82 -2.50 -5.80
CA PRO A 39 1.54 -3.92 -5.69
C PRO A 39 2.19 -4.53 -4.46
N VAL A 40 1.46 -5.41 -3.75
CA VAL A 40 1.94 -6.01 -2.50
C VAL A 40 2.67 -7.31 -2.75
N GLY A 41 3.94 -7.32 -2.40
CA GLY A 41 4.84 -8.47 -2.40
C GLY A 41 5.09 -9.03 -0.99
N THR A 42 4.08 -9.59 -0.34
CA THR A 42 4.05 -9.97 1.08
C THR A 42 5.27 -10.75 1.56
N GLN A 43 5.77 -11.70 0.77
CA GLN A 43 6.91 -12.57 1.09
C GLN A 43 8.00 -12.43 0.01
N ALA A 44 8.46 -11.21 -0.22
CA ALA A 44 9.42 -10.87 -1.27
C ALA A 44 8.95 -11.33 -2.68
N THR A 45 7.63 -11.36 -2.91
CA THR A 45 7.06 -11.68 -4.23
C THR A 45 5.64 -11.13 -4.38
N VAL A 46 5.34 -10.49 -5.50
CA VAL A 46 3.97 -10.19 -5.92
C VAL A 46 3.35 -11.51 -6.40
N LYS A 47 2.28 -11.95 -5.74
CA LYS A 47 1.70 -13.28 -5.98
C LYS A 47 1.27 -13.48 -7.43
N ALA A 48 1.66 -14.62 -8.00
CA ALA A 48 1.41 -15.04 -9.39
C ALA A 48 2.06 -14.14 -10.46
N MET A 49 3.12 -13.39 -10.12
CA MET A 49 3.84 -12.52 -11.05
C MET A 49 5.36 -12.74 -10.94
N LEU A 50 6.04 -12.70 -12.07
CA LEU A 50 7.50 -12.55 -12.10
C LEU A 50 7.87 -11.07 -11.94
N PRO A 51 9.08 -10.73 -11.42
CA PRO A 51 9.51 -9.33 -11.31
C PRO A 51 9.45 -8.56 -12.64
N ARG A 52 9.79 -9.20 -13.77
CA ARG A 52 9.68 -8.61 -15.10
C ARG A 52 8.24 -8.23 -15.46
N ASP A 53 7.27 -9.08 -15.11
CA ASP A 53 5.86 -8.87 -15.41
C ASP A 53 5.29 -7.73 -14.56
N VAL A 54 5.76 -7.60 -13.29
CA VAL A 54 5.43 -6.47 -12.41
C VAL A 54 5.98 -5.15 -12.97
N LYS A 55 7.17 -5.17 -13.59
CA LYS A 55 7.73 -4.00 -14.30
C LYS A 55 6.95 -3.68 -15.56
N GLU A 56 6.58 -4.71 -16.34
CA GLU A 56 5.84 -4.56 -17.62
C GLU A 56 4.46 -3.93 -17.43
N VAL A 57 3.75 -4.27 -16.33
CA VAL A 57 2.47 -3.61 -16.02
C VAL A 57 2.61 -2.16 -15.55
N GLY A 58 3.84 -1.63 -15.42
CA GLY A 58 4.12 -0.24 -15.11
C GLY A 58 4.33 0.07 -13.62
N SER A 59 4.58 -0.94 -12.78
CA SER A 59 4.87 -0.71 -11.37
C SER A 59 6.18 0.04 -11.18
N MET A 60 6.13 1.14 -10.45
CA MET A 60 7.30 1.97 -10.09
C MET A 60 7.86 1.60 -8.73
N ILE A 61 7.05 1.06 -7.85
CA ILE A 61 7.36 0.69 -6.47
C ILE A 61 6.50 -0.51 -6.08
N ILE A 62 7.00 -1.36 -5.21
CA ILE A 62 6.23 -2.43 -4.56
C ILE A 62 6.29 -2.30 -3.04
N LEU A 63 5.35 -2.96 -2.36
CA LEU A 63 5.36 -3.07 -0.91
C LEU A 63 5.69 -4.50 -0.49
N SER A 64 6.51 -4.67 0.55
CA SER A 64 6.75 -5.95 1.23
C SER A 64 6.41 -5.85 2.72
N ASN A 65 6.06 -7.00 3.34
CA ASN A 65 5.58 -6.99 4.73
C ASN A 65 6.66 -7.50 5.69
N THR A 66 7.11 -6.65 6.56
CA THR A 66 8.18 -6.88 7.54
C THR A 66 7.89 -8.05 8.46
N TYR A 67 6.68 -8.14 9.04
CA TYR A 67 6.29 -9.27 9.87
C TYR A 67 6.48 -10.63 9.16
N HIS A 68 6.00 -10.75 7.93
CA HIS A 68 6.08 -12.01 7.19
C HIS A 68 7.52 -12.38 6.82
N LEU A 69 8.34 -11.40 6.49
CA LEU A 69 9.75 -11.59 6.15
C LEU A 69 10.61 -11.90 7.37
N PHE A 70 10.28 -11.34 8.54
CA PHE A 70 10.88 -11.70 9.81
C PHE A 70 10.57 -13.16 10.18
N GLU A 71 9.29 -13.57 10.06
CA GLU A 71 8.86 -14.95 10.35
C GLU A 71 9.50 -15.96 9.38
N ARG A 72 9.62 -15.60 8.10
CA ARG A 72 10.20 -16.46 7.04
C ARG A 72 10.59 -15.62 5.83
N PRO A 73 11.85 -15.65 5.35
CA PRO A 73 12.93 -16.55 5.77
C PRO A 73 13.75 -16.08 6.98
N GLY A 74 13.44 -14.89 7.52
CA GLY A 74 14.21 -14.17 8.52
C GLY A 74 15.01 -13.01 7.92
N HIS A 75 15.04 -11.90 8.63
CA HIS A 75 15.70 -10.67 8.16
C HIS A 75 17.23 -10.80 8.04
N GLU A 76 17.86 -11.63 8.88
CA GLU A 76 19.29 -11.86 8.80
C GLU A 76 19.70 -12.57 7.49
N LEU A 77 18.94 -13.59 7.07
CA LEU A 77 19.16 -14.25 5.78
C LEU A 77 19.01 -13.27 4.61
N ILE A 78 17.99 -12.39 4.67
CA ILE A 78 17.79 -11.39 3.62
C ILE A 78 18.95 -10.39 3.61
N LYS A 79 19.46 -9.99 4.78
CA LYS A 79 20.66 -9.14 4.91
C LYS A 79 21.89 -9.80 4.30
N GLU A 80 22.14 -11.08 4.58
CA GLU A 80 23.23 -11.87 3.98
C GLU A 80 23.13 -11.95 2.45
N ALA A 81 21.87 -12.00 1.92
CA ALA A 81 21.61 -11.98 0.49
C ALA A 81 21.78 -10.60 -0.17
N GLY A 82 22.11 -9.56 0.59
CA GLY A 82 22.29 -8.19 0.09
C GLY A 82 21.04 -7.30 0.18
N GLY A 83 20.04 -7.70 0.98
CA GLY A 83 18.77 -7.00 1.13
C GLY A 83 17.70 -7.47 0.15
N LEU A 84 16.48 -6.92 0.26
CA LEU A 84 15.32 -7.34 -0.53
C LEU A 84 15.53 -7.18 -2.03
N HIS A 85 16.16 -6.11 -2.48
CA HIS A 85 16.41 -5.85 -3.90
C HIS A 85 17.19 -7.00 -4.55
N GLU A 86 18.29 -7.42 -3.94
CA GLU A 86 19.10 -8.54 -4.43
C GLU A 86 18.38 -9.87 -4.24
N PHE A 87 17.75 -10.10 -3.08
CA PHE A 87 17.07 -11.32 -2.73
C PHE A 87 15.94 -11.68 -3.70
N MET A 88 15.11 -10.68 -4.08
CA MET A 88 13.96 -10.89 -4.97
C MET A 88 14.20 -10.44 -6.42
N ARG A 89 15.39 -9.95 -6.75
CA ARG A 89 15.76 -9.41 -8.07
C ARG A 89 14.83 -8.29 -8.54
N TRP A 90 14.58 -7.36 -7.65
CA TRP A 90 13.80 -6.17 -7.92
C TRP A 90 14.68 -4.92 -7.82
N ASP A 91 14.82 -4.18 -8.91
CA ASP A 91 15.73 -3.04 -9.07
C ASP A 91 15.06 -1.66 -8.99
N LYS A 92 13.77 -1.63 -8.60
CA LYS A 92 13.01 -0.40 -8.38
C LYS A 92 12.69 -0.21 -6.90
N PRO A 93 12.14 0.95 -6.50
CA PRO A 93 11.79 1.23 -5.10
C PRO A 93 10.99 0.12 -4.42
N ILE A 94 11.27 -0.06 -3.13
CA ILE A 94 10.53 -0.93 -2.21
C ILE A 94 10.14 -0.11 -0.99
N LEU A 95 8.90 -0.29 -0.53
CA LEU A 95 8.44 0.13 0.78
C LEU A 95 8.19 -1.10 1.64
N THR A 96 8.65 -1.09 2.90
CA THR A 96 8.31 -2.12 3.90
C THR A 96 7.41 -1.53 4.98
N ASP A 97 6.32 -2.26 5.30
CA ASP A 97 5.45 -1.89 6.41
C ASP A 97 6.13 -2.19 7.77
N SER A 98 5.61 -1.62 8.85
CA SER A 98 6.19 -1.81 10.20
C SER A 98 6.00 -3.21 10.79
N GLY A 99 5.15 -4.03 10.19
CA GLY A 99 4.69 -5.29 10.79
C GLY A 99 3.67 -5.11 11.92
N GLY A 100 3.39 -3.89 12.38
CA GLY A 100 2.50 -3.61 13.49
C GLY A 100 1.11 -4.19 13.28
N PHE A 101 0.44 -3.83 12.20
CA PHE A 101 -0.92 -4.33 11.89
C PHE A 101 -0.98 -5.86 11.88
N GLN A 102 0.01 -6.56 11.32
CA GLN A 102 0.04 -8.03 11.25
C GLN A 102 0.20 -8.65 12.63
N VAL A 103 1.03 -8.07 13.49
CA VAL A 103 1.19 -8.52 14.88
C VAL A 103 -0.13 -8.38 15.64
N PHE A 104 -0.89 -7.31 15.39
CA PHE A 104 -2.18 -7.10 16.07
C PHE A 104 -3.31 -7.95 15.48
N SER A 105 -3.36 -8.14 14.16
CA SER A 105 -4.47 -8.79 13.48
C SER A 105 -4.31 -10.30 13.29
N LEU A 106 -3.08 -10.79 13.16
CA LEU A 106 -2.80 -12.20 12.83
C LEU A 106 -2.29 -13.01 14.02
N ALA A 107 -1.59 -12.40 14.98
CA ALA A 107 -1.05 -13.13 16.10
C ALA A 107 -2.16 -13.72 17.00
N SER A 108 -2.07 -15.02 17.30
CA SER A 108 -3.09 -15.74 18.09
C SER A 108 -3.19 -15.28 19.55
N ALA A 109 -2.14 -14.63 20.06
CA ALA A 109 -2.10 -13.97 21.36
C ALA A 109 -1.03 -12.88 21.30
N ASN A 110 -1.42 -11.64 21.47
CA ASN A 110 -0.50 -10.52 21.60
C ASN A 110 -0.71 -9.82 22.96
N LYS A 111 0.36 -9.23 23.48
CA LYS A 111 0.33 -8.39 24.67
C LYS A 111 1.08 -7.11 24.36
N ILE A 112 0.33 -6.03 24.26
CA ILE A 112 0.88 -4.70 24.05
C ILE A 112 1.39 -4.18 25.40
N LYS A 113 2.62 -3.70 25.39
CA LYS A 113 3.30 -3.04 26.51
C LYS A 113 3.86 -1.70 26.05
N GLU A 114 4.28 -0.88 26.96
CA GLU A 114 4.92 0.40 26.61
C GLU A 114 6.18 0.20 25.78
N ASP A 115 6.97 -0.83 26.11
CA ASP A 115 8.25 -1.11 25.45
C ASP A 115 8.10 -1.80 24.09
N GLY A 116 6.95 -2.37 23.77
CA GLY A 116 6.75 -3.13 22.55
C GLY A 116 5.61 -4.15 22.64
N VAL A 117 5.58 -5.10 21.73
CA VAL A 117 4.52 -6.12 21.62
C VAL A 117 5.08 -7.52 21.73
N GLU A 118 4.58 -8.27 22.72
CA GLU A 118 4.81 -9.72 22.83
C GLU A 118 3.77 -10.47 21.99
N PHE A 119 4.20 -11.36 21.14
CA PHE A 119 3.30 -12.19 20.33
C PHE A 119 3.86 -13.60 20.10
N ARG A 120 2.99 -14.49 19.61
CA ARG A 120 3.40 -15.84 19.20
C ARG A 120 3.33 -15.96 17.68
N SER A 121 4.42 -16.49 17.11
CA SER A 121 4.47 -16.86 15.69
C SER A 121 3.36 -17.85 15.36
N LEU A 122 2.66 -17.59 14.24
CA LEU A 122 1.69 -18.55 13.68
C LEU A 122 2.34 -19.74 12.99
N LEU A 123 3.64 -19.65 12.67
CA LEU A 123 4.35 -20.70 11.95
C LEU A 123 4.86 -21.80 12.86
N ASP A 124 5.40 -21.45 14.03
CA ASP A 124 6.07 -22.38 14.93
C ASP A 124 5.71 -22.19 16.42
N GLY A 125 4.87 -21.21 16.75
CA GLY A 125 4.42 -20.93 18.11
C GLY A 125 5.45 -20.25 19.02
N ARG A 126 6.65 -19.90 18.52
CA ARG A 126 7.66 -19.18 19.30
C ARG A 126 7.15 -17.84 19.77
N LYS A 127 7.62 -17.43 20.92
CA LYS A 127 7.36 -16.08 21.44
C LYS A 127 8.38 -15.11 20.90
N HIS A 128 7.88 -13.96 20.43
CA HIS A 128 8.66 -12.83 19.99
C HIS A 128 8.27 -11.58 20.76
N PHE A 129 9.19 -10.63 20.86
CA PHE A 129 8.93 -9.33 21.44
C PHE A 129 9.46 -8.25 20.51
N PHE A 130 8.55 -7.60 19.78
CA PHE A 130 8.89 -6.48 18.91
C PHE A 130 8.95 -5.20 19.70
N THR A 131 10.10 -4.55 19.68
CA THR A 131 10.29 -3.18 20.15
C THR A 131 10.52 -2.26 18.95
N PRO A 132 10.31 -0.95 19.06
CA PRO A 132 10.63 -0.02 17.99
C PRO A 132 12.07 -0.16 17.48
N GLU A 133 13.03 -0.40 18.36
CA GLU A 133 14.44 -0.58 18.00
C GLU A 133 14.67 -1.84 17.20
N LEU A 134 14.08 -2.98 17.62
CA LEU A 134 14.19 -4.25 16.88
C LEU A 134 13.53 -4.15 15.51
N VAL A 135 12.38 -3.47 15.41
CA VAL A 135 11.73 -3.25 14.11
C VAL A 135 12.63 -2.44 13.18
N MET A 136 13.31 -1.41 13.68
CA MET A 136 14.28 -0.67 12.86
C MET A 136 15.49 -1.52 12.44
N GLU A 137 15.98 -2.40 13.31
CA GLU A 137 17.03 -3.36 12.94
C GLU A 137 16.58 -4.30 11.80
N ILE A 138 15.34 -4.79 11.88
CA ILE A 138 14.74 -5.62 10.83
C ILE A 138 14.59 -4.83 9.53
N GLU A 139 14.05 -3.61 9.58
CA GLU A 139 13.84 -2.74 8.42
C GLU A 139 15.17 -2.39 7.71
N GLU A 140 16.22 -2.08 8.48
CA GLU A 140 17.56 -1.83 7.95
C GLU A 140 18.17 -3.09 7.32
N ALA A 141 17.92 -4.26 7.89
CA ALA A 141 18.36 -5.55 7.33
C ALA A 141 17.62 -5.90 6.03
N LEU A 142 16.33 -5.62 5.94
CA LEU A 142 15.54 -5.77 4.72
C LEU A 142 16.00 -4.83 3.60
N GLY A 143 16.42 -3.61 3.94
CA GLY A 143 17.05 -2.67 3.01
C GLY A 143 16.11 -2.09 1.95
N ALA A 144 14.84 -1.91 2.27
CA ALA A 144 13.89 -1.19 1.42
C ALA A 144 14.25 0.31 1.34
N ASP A 145 13.79 1.02 0.29
CA ASP A 145 13.97 2.48 0.17
C ASP A 145 13.18 3.25 1.24
N ILE A 146 12.01 2.74 1.60
CA ILE A 146 11.10 3.35 2.59
C ILE A 146 10.72 2.31 3.63
N ALA A 147 10.98 2.62 4.90
CA ALA A 147 10.58 1.85 6.07
C ALA A 147 9.49 2.59 6.85
N MET A 148 8.48 1.86 7.33
CA MET A 148 7.46 2.43 8.19
C MET A 148 7.86 2.30 9.65
N ALA A 149 7.62 3.35 10.45
CA ALA A 149 7.83 3.29 11.89
C ALA A 149 6.85 2.30 12.55
N PHE A 150 7.31 1.64 13.61
CA PHE A 150 6.45 0.73 14.38
C PHE A 150 5.31 1.49 15.05
N ASP A 151 4.08 1.01 14.89
CA ASP A 151 2.86 1.66 15.34
C ASP A 151 1.89 0.68 16.00
N GLU A 152 0.93 1.21 16.72
CA GLU A 152 -0.23 0.47 17.22
C GLU A 152 -1.50 0.92 16.49
N CYS A 153 -2.05 0.03 15.67
CA CYS A 153 -3.32 0.25 14.98
C CYS A 153 -4.48 -0.15 15.91
N ALA A 154 -5.24 0.83 16.40
CA ALA A 154 -6.46 0.55 17.16
C ALA A 154 -7.48 -0.21 16.29
N PRO A 155 -8.18 -1.23 16.83
CA PRO A 155 -9.21 -1.96 16.10
C PRO A 155 -10.43 -1.06 15.80
N TYR A 156 -11.28 -1.50 14.87
CA TYR A 156 -12.56 -0.87 14.65
C TYR A 156 -13.71 -1.85 14.96
N PRO A 157 -14.73 -1.45 15.72
CA PRO A 157 -14.80 -0.22 16.50
C PRO A 157 -13.86 -0.23 17.72
N SER A 158 -13.45 0.96 18.16
CA SER A 158 -12.65 1.14 19.37
C SER A 158 -13.22 2.31 20.20
N ASP A 159 -13.15 2.18 21.51
CA ASP A 159 -13.48 3.31 22.39
C ASP A 159 -12.41 4.42 22.32
N ARG A 160 -12.79 5.59 22.77
CA ARG A 160 -11.94 6.78 22.69
C ARG A 160 -10.70 6.66 23.60
N GLU A 161 -10.87 6.11 24.80
CA GLU A 161 -9.78 6.01 25.78
C GLU A 161 -8.67 5.08 25.27
N TYR A 162 -9.04 3.92 24.75
CA TYR A 162 -8.09 3.00 24.12
C TYR A 162 -7.41 3.65 22.91
N THR A 163 -8.18 4.37 22.06
CA THR A 163 -7.65 5.02 20.88
C THR A 163 -6.61 6.10 21.22
N ILE A 164 -6.85 6.88 22.29
CA ILE A 164 -5.88 7.86 22.80
C ILE A 164 -4.60 7.13 23.25
N ALA A 165 -4.73 6.09 24.06
CA ALA A 165 -3.57 5.35 24.58
C ALA A 165 -2.73 4.73 23.46
N ALA A 166 -3.37 4.15 22.42
CA ALA A 166 -2.71 3.57 21.26
C ALA A 166 -2.01 4.64 20.39
N MET A 167 -2.67 5.78 20.16
CA MET A 167 -2.10 6.91 19.43
C MET A 167 -0.87 7.48 20.15
N GLU A 168 -0.96 7.75 21.44
CA GLU A 168 0.14 8.28 22.22
C GLU A 168 1.32 7.31 22.29
N ARG A 169 1.06 5.99 22.40
CA ARG A 169 2.10 4.96 22.33
C ARG A 169 2.77 4.96 20.98
N THR A 170 2.02 5.04 19.88
CA THR A 170 2.55 5.20 18.53
C THR A 170 3.46 6.44 18.42
N HIS A 171 3.08 7.56 19.03
CA HIS A 171 3.92 8.77 19.08
C HIS A 171 5.24 8.54 19.81
N ARG A 172 5.23 7.85 20.94
CA ARG A 172 6.47 7.50 21.67
C ARG A 172 7.33 6.53 20.88
N TRP A 173 6.70 5.55 20.22
CA TRP A 173 7.41 4.56 19.42
C TRP A 173 8.05 5.15 18.17
N VAL A 174 7.40 6.08 17.46
CA VAL A 174 8.03 6.72 16.29
C VAL A 174 9.26 7.55 16.67
N VAL A 175 9.27 8.18 17.86
CA VAL A 175 10.46 8.87 18.37
C VAL A 175 11.61 7.89 18.61
N ARG A 176 11.32 6.71 19.18
CA ARG A 176 12.30 5.63 19.39
C ARG A 176 12.78 5.06 18.06
N CYS A 177 11.88 4.82 17.09
CA CYS A 177 12.24 4.42 15.72
C CYS A 177 13.18 5.43 15.09
N LYS A 178 12.83 6.73 15.11
CA LYS A 178 13.68 7.81 14.55
C LYS A 178 15.07 7.85 15.16
N LYS A 179 15.20 7.55 16.47
CA LYS A 179 16.50 7.50 17.15
C LYS A 179 17.30 6.25 16.78
N ALA A 180 16.62 5.10 16.61
CA ALA A 180 17.25 3.82 16.30
C ALA A 180 17.64 3.70 14.81
N HIS A 181 16.88 4.34 13.91
CA HIS A 181 17.10 4.28 12.48
C HIS A 181 18.36 5.05 12.09
N THR A 182 19.32 4.34 11.50
CA THR A 182 20.65 4.87 11.16
C THR A 182 20.99 4.77 9.66
N ARG A 183 20.24 3.97 8.90
CA ARG A 183 20.54 3.68 7.50
C ARG A 183 20.35 4.92 6.61
N PRO A 184 21.44 5.41 5.94
CA PRO A 184 21.43 6.70 5.25
C PRO A 184 20.67 6.70 3.91
N ASP A 185 20.48 5.53 3.30
CA ASP A 185 19.81 5.27 2.01
C ASP A 185 18.39 4.71 2.20
N GLN A 186 17.80 4.87 3.39
CA GLN A 186 16.43 4.45 3.70
C GLN A 186 15.66 5.59 4.35
N ALA A 187 14.45 5.88 3.85
CA ALA A 187 13.54 6.87 4.45
C ALA A 187 12.67 6.23 5.53
N LEU A 188 12.61 6.83 6.72
CA LEU A 188 11.67 6.44 7.76
C LEU A 188 10.38 7.28 7.65
N PHE A 189 9.23 6.62 7.44
CA PHE A 189 7.91 7.25 7.46
C PHE A 189 7.22 7.01 8.79
N GLY A 190 6.64 8.06 9.40
CA GLY A 190 5.77 7.95 10.56
C GLY A 190 4.33 7.62 10.17
N ILE A 191 3.54 7.07 11.10
CA ILE A 191 2.15 6.67 10.83
C ILE A 191 1.19 7.48 11.70
N VAL A 192 0.30 8.23 11.07
CA VAL A 192 -0.81 8.94 11.73
C VAL A 192 -1.85 7.93 12.19
N GLN A 193 -2.17 7.93 13.48
CA GLN A 193 -3.22 7.12 14.09
C GLN A 193 -4.30 8.04 14.71
N GLY A 194 -5.31 7.49 15.37
CA GLY A 194 -6.40 8.25 16.02
C GLY A 194 -7.79 7.66 15.77
N GLY A 195 -7.87 6.44 15.21
CA GLY A 195 -9.14 5.75 14.96
C GLY A 195 -10.10 6.59 14.11
N MET A 196 -11.36 6.59 14.50
CA MET A 196 -12.43 7.41 13.85
C MET A 196 -12.74 8.69 14.66
N PHE A 197 -11.71 9.27 15.29
CA PHE A 197 -11.82 10.52 16.03
C PHE A 197 -10.99 11.61 15.35
N ALA A 198 -11.65 12.56 14.70
CA ALA A 198 -11.02 13.58 13.88
C ALA A 198 -10.01 14.45 14.66
N ASP A 199 -10.36 14.84 15.88
CA ASP A 199 -9.49 15.61 16.76
C ASP A 199 -8.20 14.85 17.11
N LEU A 200 -8.28 13.54 17.35
CA LEU A 200 -7.10 12.69 17.61
C LEU A 200 -6.23 12.56 16.36
N ARG A 201 -6.84 12.39 15.18
CA ARG A 201 -6.09 12.35 13.92
C ARG A 201 -5.38 13.67 13.64
N ILE A 202 -6.03 14.80 13.92
CA ILE A 202 -5.42 16.13 13.80
C ILE A 202 -4.25 16.28 14.76
N GLU A 203 -4.40 15.83 16.01
CA GLU A 203 -3.33 15.84 17.01
C GLU A 203 -2.15 14.99 16.54
N SER A 204 -2.42 13.76 16.08
CA SER A 204 -1.40 12.85 15.57
C SER A 204 -0.68 13.42 14.33
N ALA A 205 -1.42 14.01 13.39
CA ALA A 205 -0.85 14.66 12.21
C ALA A 205 0.10 15.80 12.59
N LYS A 206 -0.30 16.68 13.52
CA LYS A 206 0.54 17.78 14.02
C LYS A 206 1.79 17.26 14.74
N PHE A 207 1.63 16.25 15.60
CA PHE A 207 2.77 15.64 16.29
C PHE A 207 3.80 15.08 15.30
N LEU A 208 3.34 14.27 14.35
CA LEU A 208 4.23 13.66 13.36
C LEU A 208 4.87 14.71 12.45
N ALA A 209 4.13 15.74 12.03
CA ALA A 209 4.68 16.85 11.25
C ALA A 209 5.83 17.55 11.98
N SER A 210 5.76 17.69 13.32
CA SER A 210 6.83 18.28 14.13
C SER A 210 8.13 17.48 14.15
N LEU A 211 8.08 16.19 13.80
CA LEU A 211 9.26 15.33 13.73
C LEU A 211 10.05 15.49 12.42
N ASP A 212 9.53 16.19 11.43
CA ASP A 212 10.11 16.41 10.10
C ASP A 212 10.68 15.13 9.47
N LEU A 213 9.83 14.09 9.36
CA LEU A 213 10.18 12.84 8.71
C LEU A 213 10.12 12.98 7.17
N PRO A 214 10.82 12.10 6.40
CA PRO A 214 10.78 12.10 4.94
C PRO A 214 9.37 11.92 4.34
N GLY A 215 8.43 11.28 5.06
CA GLY A 215 7.06 11.07 4.63
C GLY A 215 6.17 10.53 5.75
N TYR A 216 4.88 10.38 5.45
CA TYR A 216 3.87 10.01 6.45
C TYR A 216 2.88 9.00 5.91
N GLY A 217 2.70 7.90 6.64
CA GLY A 217 1.58 6.97 6.49
C GLY A 217 0.35 7.44 7.24
N ILE A 218 -0.81 7.04 6.74
CA ILE A 218 -2.11 7.25 7.37
C ILE A 218 -2.65 5.84 7.64
N GLY A 219 -2.53 5.41 8.88
CA GLY A 219 -2.95 4.10 9.35
C GLY A 219 -4.31 4.13 10.06
N GLY A 220 -4.83 2.95 10.43
CA GLY A 220 -6.06 2.79 11.18
C GLY A 220 -7.31 3.27 10.43
N LEU A 221 -7.27 3.29 9.11
CA LEU A 221 -8.40 3.47 8.20
C LEU A 221 -8.55 2.24 7.30
N SER A 222 -9.74 2.02 6.74
CA SER A 222 -10.08 0.78 5.99
C SER A 222 -9.93 -0.50 6.82
N VAL A 223 -10.29 -0.42 8.10
CA VAL A 223 -10.23 -1.52 9.07
C VAL A 223 -11.61 -2.06 9.42
N GLY A 224 -12.65 -1.70 8.66
CA GLY A 224 -14.03 -2.17 8.81
C GLY A 224 -15.08 -1.08 8.90
N GLU A 225 -14.68 0.19 8.94
CA GLU A 225 -15.59 1.35 8.93
C GLU A 225 -16.22 1.58 7.55
N PRO A 226 -17.37 2.28 7.48
CA PRO A 226 -17.93 2.78 6.22
C PRO A 226 -16.93 3.69 5.49
N LYS A 227 -16.90 3.64 4.16
CA LYS A 227 -15.98 4.45 3.33
C LYS A 227 -16.14 5.95 3.57
N GLU A 228 -17.37 6.41 3.75
CA GLU A 228 -17.71 7.82 4.02
C GLU A 228 -17.00 8.31 5.28
N MET A 229 -16.96 7.47 6.32
CA MET A 229 -16.26 7.81 7.58
C MET A 229 -14.74 7.92 7.35
N MET A 230 -14.16 7.02 6.56
CA MET A 230 -12.75 7.14 6.16
C MET A 230 -12.49 8.45 5.40
N TYR A 231 -13.37 8.81 4.47
CA TYR A 231 -13.24 10.05 3.69
C TYR A 231 -13.33 11.29 4.57
N ASP A 232 -14.27 11.32 5.53
CA ASP A 232 -14.39 12.39 6.51
C ASP A 232 -13.12 12.55 7.35
N MET A 233 -12.54 11.44 7.82
CA MET A 233 -11.30 11.49 8.58
C MET A 233 -10.14 12.07 7.77
N LEU A 234 -10.05 11.70 6.49
CA LEU A 234 -9.04 12.28 5.59
C LEU A 234 -9.26 13.78 5.40
N GLU A 235 -10.47 14.23 5.09
CA GLU A 235 -10.77 15.66 4.88
C GLU A 235 -10.40 16.53 6.08
N GLN A 236 -10.68 16.06 7.29
CA GLN A 236 -10.42 16.81 8.50
C GLN A 236 -8.94 16.87 8.87
N MET A 237 -8.16 15.83 8.59
CA MET A 237 -6.74 15.79 8.98
C MET A 237 -5.79 16.35 7.91
N MET A 238 -6.13 16.26 6.61
CA MET A 238 -5.25 16.66 5.52
C MET A 238 -4.69 18.09 5.60
N PRO A 239 -5.43 19.10 6.07
CA PRO A 239 -4.90 20.45 6.22
C PRO A 239 -3.70 20.57 7.18
N TYR A 240 -3.52 19.59 8.05
CA TYR A 240 -2.43 19.56 9.04
C TYR A 240 -1.23 18.70 8.60
N MET A 241 -1.32 18.06 7.44
CA MET A 241 -0.23 17.28 6.88
C MET A 241 0.71 18.16 6.06
N PRO A 242 2.05 17.98 6.19
CA PRO A 242 3.02 18.77 5.44
C PRO A 242 2.79 18.70 3.91
N ALA A 243 2.80 19.86 3.25
CA ALA A 243 2.60 19.94 1.80
C ALA A 243 3.81 19.44 1.00
N ASN A 244 5.00 19.53 1.56
CA ASN A 244 6.28 19.15 0.93
C ASN A 244 6.73 17.71 1.24
N LYS A 245 5.82 16.87 1.74
CA LYS A 245 6.10 15.46 2.07
C LYS A 245 5.05 14.55 1.43
N PRO A 246 5.40 13.32 1.05
CA PRO A 246 4.45 12.34 0.53
C PRO A 246 3.51 11.82 1.63
N ARG A 247 2.27 11.51 1.24
CA ARG A 247 1.18 11.03 2.11
C ARG A 247 0.70 9.68 1.60
N TYR A 248 0.85 8.67 2.43
CA TYR A 248 0.57 7.28 2.08
C TYR A 248 -0.64 6.77 2.87
N LEU A 249 -1.76 6.47 2.19
CA LEU A 249 -2.95 5.83 2.76
C LEU A 249 -2.79 4.31 2.71
N MET A 250 -2.61 3.71 3.89
CA MET A 250 -2.20 2.32 4.04
C MET A 250 -3.37 1.34 3.82
N GLY A 251 -3.15 0.28 3.05
CA GLY A 251 -4.08 -0.83 2.87
C GLY A 251 -5.30 -0.54 2.00
N VAL A 252 -5.34 0.58 1.29
CA VAL A 252 -6.47 1.04 0.48
C VAL A 252 -6.19 0.91 -1.02
N GLY A 253 -7.07 0.22 -1.77
CA GLY A 253 -6.79 -0.03 -3.18
C GLY A 253 -7.98 -0.41 -4.06
N SER A 254 -9.24 -0.30 -3.62
CA SER A 254 -10.38 -0.40 -4.53
C SER A 254 -10.43 0.80 -5.47
N PRO A 255 -10.91 0.66 -6.72
CA PRO A 255 -10.86 1.73 -7.71
C PRO A 255 -11.47 3.06 -7.24
N ASP A 256 -12.61 3.00 -6.58
CA ASP A 256 -13.27 4.17 -5.98
C ASP A 256 -12.42 4.83 -4.87
N CYS A 257 -11.84 4.03 -3.98
CA CYS A 257 -11.01 4.54 -2.89
C CYS A 257 -9.68 5.13 -3.40
N LEU A 258 -9.12 4.64 -4.50
CA LEU A 258 -7.94 5.23 -5.14
C LEU A 258 -8.26 6.65 -5.64
N VAL A 259 -9.40 6.83 -6.32
CA VAL A 259 -9.84 8.13 -6.82
C VAL A 259 -10.18 9.08 -5.67
N GLU A 260 -11.01 8.64 -4.72
CA GLU A 260 -11.46 9.46 -3.59
C GLU A 260 -10.31 9.83 -2.65
N GLY A 261 -9.34 8.94 -2.46
CA GLY A 261 -8.12 9.25 -1.71
C GLY A 261 -7.25 10.28 -2.42
N ALA A 262 -7.07 10.15 -3.74
CA ALA A 262 -6.33 11.13 -4.54
C ALA A 262 -6.99 12.50 -4.51
N VAL A 263 -8.33 12.59 -4.65
CA VAL A 263 -9.12 13.82 -4.51
C VAL A 263 -8.82 14.54 -3.20
N ARG A 264 -8.56 13.79 -2.12
CA ARG A 264 -8.24 14.30 -0.77
C ARG A 264 -6.74 14.50 -0.52
N GLY A 265 -5.91 14.41 -1.55
CA GLY A 265 -4.49 14.73 -1.47
C GLY A 265 -3.59 13.60 -0.96
N ILE A 266 -4.01 12.34 -1.16
CA ILE A 266 -3.17 11.16 -0.95
C ILE A 266 -2.27 10.93 -2.17
N ASP A 267 -1.00 10.60 -1.90
CA ASP A 267 0.04 10.40 -2.91
C ASP A 267 0.37 8.92 -3.17
N MET A 268 0.18 8.05 -2.18
CA MET A 268 0.60 6.64 -2.26
C MET A 268 -0.48 5.73 -1.69
N PHE A 269 -0.65 4.57 -2.31
CA PHE A 269 -1.63 3.55 -1.94
C PHE A 269 -1.03 2.16 -2.09
N ASP A 270 -1.50 1.21 -1.27
CA ASP A 270 -1.26 -0.22 -1.45
C ASP A 270 -2.51 -1.02 -1.15
N CYS A 271 -2.64 -2.17 -1.75
CA CYS A 271 -3.62 -3.17 -1.31
C CYS A 271 -3.32 -4.54 -1.91
N VAL A 272 -3.62 -5.60 -1.18
CA VAL A 272 -3.60 -6.97 -1.70
C VAL A 272 -4.81 -7.32 -2.55
N LEU A 273 -5.79 -6.41 -2.68
CA LEU A 273 -7.07 -6.65 -3.35
C LEU A 273 -6.87 -7.22 -4.75
N GLN A 274 -6.08 -6.54 -5.59
CA GLN A 274 -5.89 -6.88 -7.01
C GLN A 274 -5.42 -8.32 -7.20
N THR A 275 -4.41 -8.74 -6.44
CA THR A 275 -3.86 -10.10 -6.51
C THR A 275 -4.73 -11.12 -5.78
N ARG A 276 -5.40 -10.73 -4.69
CA ARG A 276 -6.26 -11.62 -3.89
C ARG A 276 -7.50 -12.02 -4.69
N ILE A 277 -8.22 -11.04 -5.26
CA ILE A 277 -9.44 -11.31 -6.02
C ILE A 277 -9.14 -12.02 -7.34
N ALA A 278 -8.01 -11.73 -7.99
CA ALA A 278 -7.57 -12.38 -9.21
C ALA A 278 -7.44 -13.91 -9.04
N ARG A 279 -6.83 -14.35 -7.93
CA ARG A 279 -6.70 -15.78 -7.62
C ARG A 279 -8.03 -16.47 -7.36
N ASN A 280 -9.11 -15.70 -7.13
CA ASN A 280 -10.49 -16.20 -7.01
C ASN A 280 -11.30 -16.02 -8.30
N GLY A 281 -10.65 -15.61 -9.39
CA GLY A 281 -11.29 -15.47 -10.70
C GLY A 281 -12.03 -14.14 -10.91
N LEU A 282 -11.79 -13.11 -10.09
CA LEU A 282 -12.41 -11.79 -10.22
C LEU A 282 -11.47 -10.81 -10.91
N ALA A 283 -11.94 -10.23 -12.02
CA ALA A 283 -11.24 -9.17 -12.76
C ALA A 283 -11.87 -7.80 -12.49
N LEU A 284 -11.02 -6.77 -12.40
CA LEU A 284 -11.41 -5.35 -12.36
C LEU A 284 -11.47 -4.82 -13.80
N THR A 285 -12.52 -4.09 -14.15
CA THR A 285 -12.65 -3.46 -15.49
C THR A 285 -13.24 -2.05 -15.39
N GLY A 286 -13.12 -1.27 -16.44
CA GLY A 286 -13.72 0.06 -16.50
C GLY A 286 -15.26 0.06 -16.44
N SER A 287 -15.91 -1.10 -16.58
CA SER A 287 -17.35 -1.30 -16.41
C SER A 287 -17.69 -2.17 -15.20
N GLY A 288 -16.88 -2.09 -14.14
CA GLY A 288 -17.06 -2.83 -12.89
C GLY A 288 -16.37 -4.19 -12.85
N LYS A 289 -16.70 -4.96 -11.83
CA LYS A 289 -16.09 -6.27 -11.53
C LYS A 289 -16.68 -7.40 -12.37
N LYS A 290 -15.85 -8.29 -12.89
CA LYS A 290 -16.27 -9.48 -13.65
C LYS A 290 -15.78 -10.76 -12.98
N MET A 291 -16.74 -11.57 -12.47
CA MET A 291 -16.43 -12.89 -11.91
C MET A 291 -16.30 -13.92 -13.02
N LEU A 292 -15.09 -14.11 -13.55
CA LEU A 292 -14.81 -14.89 -14.74
C LEU A 292 -15.16 -16.40 -14.64
N ARG A 293 -15.38 -16.92 -13.45
CA ARG A 293 -15.87 -18.31 -13.25
C ARG A 293 -17.36 -18.51 -13.60
N ASN A 294 -18.14 -17.41 -13.79
CA ASN A 294 -19.57 -17.49 -14.05
C ASN A 294 -19.88 -18.14 -15.41
N ALA A 295 -21.03 -18.82 -15.50
CA ALA A 295 -21.43 -19.51 -16.71
C ALA A 295 -21.62 -18.58 -17.93
N SER A 296 -21.99 -17.32 -17.68
CA SER A 296 -22.16 -16.31 -18.74
C SER A 296 -20.90 -16.08 -19.60
N PHE A 297 -19.72 -16.45 -19.11
CA PHE A 297 -18.47 -16.32 -19.84
C PHE A 297 -18.03 -17.59 -20.59
N GLU A 298 -18.87 -18.64 -20.64
CA GLU A 298 -18.50 -19.92 -21.26
C GLU A 298 -18.27 -19.82 -22.76
N HIS A 299 -19.05 -19.01 -23.42
CA HIS A 299 -18.96 -18.74 -24.86
C HIS A 299 -18.53 -17.30 -25.16
N ASP A 300 -17.92 -16.61 -24.19
CA ASP A 300 -17.41 -15.24 -24.36
C ASP A 300 -15.95 -15.27 -24.84
N PHE A 301 -15.77 -15.12 -26.14
CA PHE A 301 -14.46 -15.14 -26.80
C PHE A 301 -13.81 -13.75 -26.91
N THR A 302 -14.28 -12.79 -26.14
CA THR A 302 -13.65 -11.46 -26.04
C THR A 302 -12.59 -11.42 -24.92
N PRO A 303 -11.66 -10.45 -24.90
CA PRO A 303 -10.68 -10.28 -23.84
C PRO A 303 -11.34 -9.87 -22.52
N ILE A 304 -10.60 -9.88 -21.41
CA ILE A 304 -11.12 -9.42 -20.10
C ILE A 304 -11.69 -8.00 -20.23
N GLU A 305 -10.97 -7.12 -20.92
CA GLU A 305 -11.38 -5.75 -21.19
C GLU A 305 -10.88 -5.32 -22.57
N GLU A 306 -11.77 -4.81 -23.41
CA GLU A 306 -11.44 -4.24 -24.71
C GLU A 306 -10.54 -3.00 -24.55
N GLY A 307 -9.51 -2.89 -25.42
CA GLY A 307 -8.56 -1.77 -25.36
C GLY A 307 -7.56 -1.81 -24.21
N CYS A 308 -7.60 -2.84 -23.34
CA CYS A 308 -6.61 -3.01 -22.30
C CYS A 308 -5.27 -3.51 -22.86
N ASP A 309 -4.18 -2.86 -22.48
CA ASP A 309 -2.81 -3.13 -22.93
C ASP A 309 -2.06 -4.19 -22.11
N CYS A 310 -2.70 -4.80 -21.10
CA CYS A 310 -2.08 -5.86 -20.32
C CYS A 310 -1.79 -7.10 -21.17
N TYR A 311 -0.81 -7.90 -20.74
CA TYR A 311 -0.41 -9.12 -21.46
C TYR A 311 -1.60 -10.03 -21.81
N ALA A 312 -2.54 -10.24 -20.88
CA ALA A 312 -3.69 -11.12 -21.11
C ALA A 312 -4.60 -10.60 -22.23
N CYS A 313 -5.00 -9.32 -22.15
CA CYS A 313 -5.92 -8.73 -23.13
C CYS A 313 -5.26 -8.52 -24.50
N LYS A 314 -4.04 -7.98 -24.52
CA LYS A 314 -3.28 -7.67 -25.75
C LYS A 314 -2.98 -8.93 -26.58
N ASN A 315 -2.75 -10.07 -25.92
CA ASN A 315 -2.47 -11.34 -26.60
C ASN A 315 -3.71 -12.20 -26.88
N GLY A 316 -4.92 -11.63 -26.69
CA GLY A 316 -6.17 -12.27 -27.10
C GLY A 316 -6.62 -13.43 -26.20
N PHE A 317 -6.17 -13.51 -24.94
CA PHE A 317 -6.71 -14.47 -23.97
C PHE A 317 -8.19 -14.13 -23.70
N THR A 318 -9.09 -15.05 -24.09
CA THR A 318 -10.53 -14.83 -24.02
C THR A 318 -11.08 -15.11 -22.61
N ARG A 319 -12.20 -14.49 -22.27
CA ARG A 319 -12.91 -14.77 -21.01
C ARG A 319 -13.31 -16.23 -20.92
N ALA A 320 -13.73 -16.87 -22.01
CA ALA A 320 -14.06 -18.30 -22.07
C ALA A 320 -12.85 -19.17 -21.69
N TYR A 321 -11.67 -18.89 -22.25
CA TYR A 321 -10.44 -19.63 -21.92
C TYR A 321 -10.02 -19.40 -20.45
N ILE A 322 -10.02 -18.15 -19.99
CA ILE A 322 -9.68 -17.83 -18.59
C ILE A 322 -10.69 -18.49 -17.63
N ARG A 323 -12.00 -18.48 -17.96
CA ARG A 323 -13.01 -19.22 -17.19
C ARG A 323 -12.66 -20.70 -17.08
N HIS A 324 -12.31 -21.36 -18.18
CA HIS A 324 -11.85 -22.75 -18.18
C HIS A 324 -10.70 -22.95 -17.20
N LEU A 325 -9.63 -22.13 -17.29
CA LEU A 325 -8.49 -22.21 -16.38
C LEU A 325 -8.88 -22.01 -14.91
N VAL A 326 -9.76 -21.05 -14.60
CA VAL A 326 -10.27 -20.82 -13.23
C VAL A 326 -11.01 -22.05 -12.70
N LYS A 327 -11.85 -22.67 -13.54
CA LYS A 327 -12.61 -23.88 -13.17
C LYS A 327 -11.70 -25.08 -12.95
N CYS A 328 -10.62 -25.22 -13.73
CA CYS A 328 -9.61 -26.26 -13.59
C CYS A 328 -8.58 -25.95 -12.49
N LYS A 329 -8.65 -24.78 -11.85
CA LYS A 329 -7.69 -24.30 -10.83
C LYS A 329 -6.25 -24.22 -11.35
N GLU A 330 -6.09 -23.90 -12.64
CA GLU A 330 -4.78 -23.74 -13.26
C GLU A 330 -4.10 -22.44 -12.78
N ILE A 331 -2.79 -22.51 -12.52
CA ILE A 331 -2.00 -21.37 -12.04
C ILE A 331 -2.03 -20.21 -13.04
N LEU A 332 -2.07 -20.52 -14.35
CA LEU A 332 -2.13 -19.52 -15.42
C LEU A 332 -3.35 -18.58 -15.29
N ALA A 333 -4.49 -19.07 -14.77
CA ALA A 333 -5.64 -18.21 -14.49
C ALA A 333 -5.28 -17.07 -13.53
N ALA A 334 -4.61 -17.42 -12.43
CA ALA A 334 -4.17 -16.45 -11.44
C ALA A 334 -3.16 -15.45 -12.03
N GLN A 335 -2.24 -15.92 -12.88
CA GLN A 335 -1.26 -15.04 -13.55
C GLN A 335 -1.94 -14.05 -14.48
N LEU A 336 -2.79 -14.51 -15.41
CA LEU A 336 -3.46 -13.66 -16.39
C LEU A 336 -4.36 -12.61 -15.74
N ILE A 337 -5.16 -13.01 -14.74
CA ILE A 337 -6.08 -12.09 -14.05
C ILE A 337 -5.30 -11.13 -13.15
N THR A 338 -4.23 -11.58 -12.46
CA THR A 338 -3.39 -10.70 -11.64
C THR A 338 -2.70 -9.64 -12.50
N THR A 339 -2.11 -10.04 -13.62
CA THR A 339 -1.49 -9.11 -14.58
C THR A 339 -2.50 -8.05 -15.06
N HIS A 340 -3.72 -8.47 -15.39
CA HIS A 340 -4.79 -7.57 -15.78
C HIS A 340 -5.19 -6.61 -14.65
N ASN A 341 -5.47 -7.12 -13.46
CA ASN A 341 -5.92 -6.30 -12.32
C ASN A 341 -4.87 -5.28 -11.86
N LEU A 342 -3.59 -5.67 -11.88
CA LEU A 342 -2.52 -4.74 -11.57
C LEU A 342 -2.37 -3.67 -12.65
N ARG A 343 -2.40 -4.05 -13.94
CA ARG A 343 -2.35 -3.07 -15.04
C ARG A 343 -3.54 -2.12 -14.99
N PHE A 344 -4.74 -2.62 -14.68
CA PHE A 344 -5.94 -1.80 -14.49
C PHE A 344 -5.72 -0.74 -13.42
N SER A 345 -5.26 -1.12 -12.23
CA SER A 345 -5.05 -0.16 -11.13
C SER A 345 -3.92 0.83 -11.41
N LEU A 346 -2.82 0.37 -12.03
CA LEU A 346 -1.71 1.24 -12.40
C LEU A 346 -2.10 2.24 -13.50
N ARG A 347 -2.86 1.79 -14.52
CA ARG A 347 -3.43 2.67 -15.55
C ARG A 347 -4.40 3.69 -14.96
N LEU A 348 -5.23 3.28 -13.99
CA LEU A 348 -6.11 4.21 -13.28
C LEU A 348 -5.28 5.31 -12.59
N MET A 349 -4.14 4.97 -11.96
CA MET A 349 -3.27 5.97 -11.35
C MET A 349 -2.60 6.89 -12.40
N GLU A 350 -2.26 6.37 -13.58
CA GLU A 350 -1.79 7.19 -14.71
C GLU A 350 -2.86 8.22 -15.12
N GLN A 351 -4.10 7.78 -15.30
CA GLN A 351 -5.24 8.64 -15.63
C GLN A 351 -5.57 9.67 -14.54
N ILE A 352 -5.46 9.28 -13.25
CA ILE A 352 -5.60 10.21 -12.12
C ILE A 352 -4.53 11.30 -12.20
N ARG A 353 -3.26 10.96 -12.46
CA ARG A 353 -2.19 11.96 -12.61
C ARG A 353 -2.45 12.93 -13.76
N GLU A 354 -2.87 12.42 -14.92
CA GLU A 354 -3.25 13.25 -16.07
C GLU A 354 -4.43 14.18 -15.75
N ALA A 355 -5.48 13.66 -15.10
CA ALA A 355 -6.63 14.45 -14.70
C ALA A 355 -6.29 15.54 -13.65
N ILE A 356 -5.32 15.26 -12.75
CA ILE A 356 -4.79 16.26 -11.83
C ILE A 356 -4.09 17.39 -12.59
N GLU A 357 -3.19 17.04 -13.51
CA GLU A 357 -2.42 18.01 -14.33
C GLU A 357 -3.33 18.89 -15.20
N GLN A 358 -4.47 18.36 -15.63
CA GLN A 358 -5.48 19.06 -16.42
C GLN A 358 -6.52 19.81 -15.58
N ASP A 359 -6.46 19.76 -14.26
CA ASP A 359 -7.46 20.32 -13.33
C ASP A 359 -8.89 19.73 -13.52
N MET A 360 -9.00 18.45 -13.90
CA MET A 360 -10.25 17.77 -14.27
C MET A 360 -10.55 16.52 -13.41
N LEU A 361 -9.94 16.39 -12.23
CA LEU A 361 -10.06 15.13 -11.46
C LEU A 361 -11.48 14.85 -10.98
N LEU A 362 -12.28 15.86 -10.63
CA LEU A 362 -13.67 15.64 -10.21
C LEU A 362 -14.54 15.23 -11.42
N ASP A 363 -14.32 15.81 -12.59
CA ASP A 363 -15.02 15.41 -13.82
C ASP A 363 -14.67 13.98 -14.21
N PHE A 364 -13.40 13.62 -14.13
CA PHE A 364 -12.93 12.24 -14.35
C PHE A 364 -13.56 11.24 -13.35
N ARG A 365 -13.68 11.61 -12.08
CA ARG A 365 -14.38 10.80 -11.06
C ARG A 365 -15.84 10.52 -11.47
N GLU A 366 -16.57 11.56 -11.90
CA GLU A 366 -17.98 11.39 -12.32
C GLU A 366 -18.09 10.55 -13.60
N GLU A 367 -17.14 10.67 -14.53
CA GLU A 367 -17.05 9.80 -15.70
C GLU A 367 -16.90 8.32 -15.31
N LEU A 368 -15.99 8.01 -14.37
CA LEU A 368 -15.78 6.63 -13.87
C LEU A 368 -17.04 6.09 -13.16
N LYS A 369 -17.74 6.91 -12.39
CA LYS A 369 -19.03 6.53 -11.77
C LYS A 369 -20.07 6.21 -12.84
N ALA A 370 -20.21 7.07 -13.85
CA ALA A 370 -21.16 6.86 -14.94
C ALA A 370 -20.88 5.59 -15.78
N LYS A 371 -19.61 5.19 -15.87
CA LYS A 371 -19.17 3.93 -16.53
C LYS A 371 -19.41 2.69 -15.66
N GLY A 372 -19.75 2.84 -14.39
CA GLY A 372 -19.86 1.73 -13.42
C GLY A 372 -18.51 1.16 -12.97
N THR A 373 -17.42 1.92 -13.07
CA THR A 373 -16.06 1.44 -12.70
C THR A 373 -15.97 1.09 -11.22
N PHE A 374 -16.80 1.69 -10.38
CA PHE A 374 -16.79 1.51 -8.93
C PHE A 374 -17.69 0.37 -8.42
N ASP A 375 -18.45 -0.30 -9.29
CA ASP A 375 -19.42 -1.36 -8.98
C ASP A 375 -18.78 -2.75 -8.75
#